data_7fe1b1b46b663a4572b36a3fd37525a6
#
_entry.id   7fe1b1b46b663a4572b36a3fd37525a6
#
_cell.length_a   1.000
_cell.length_b   1.000
_cell.length_c   1.000
_cell.angle_alpha   90.00
_cell.angle_beta   90.00
_cell.angle_gamma   90.00
#
_symmetry.space_group_name_H-M   'P 1'
#
loop_
_entity.id
_entity.type
_entity.pdbx_description
1 polymer ?
#
loop_
_entity_poly.entity_id
_entity_poly.type
_entity_poly.pdbx_seq_one_letter_code
_entity_poly.pdbx_strand_id
1 'polypeptide(L)'
;VPRSYYRINGLNTITLSVSVAGDANLISTTETIKEEMSRLQNDFPKDITISIGYDASEFVSEELEKIYIRTGLCLLILLIFVFLVNRSWRSTLIVTAALTVNILIAVAAYALLRIPVHIYTMAGITVSLGIVIDTTIVMADHYGYYRNRRAFPDLVAAILTTVAALLLILLLPESERGNLTDFIWVIAINLCISLAVAFFFIP
;
A
#
# COMPACT_ATOMS: atom_id res chain seq x y z
N VAL A 1 -13.58 38.22 25.80
CA VAL A 1 -13.76 38.72 24.42
C VAL A 1 -12.98 37.74 23.53
N PRO A 2 -13.62 37.06 22.58
CA PRO A 2 -12.92 36.14 21.69
C PRO A 2 -11.90 36.93 20.87
N ARG A 3 -10.68 36.36 20.77
CA ARG A 3 -9.55 37.02 20.09
C ARG A 3 -9.56 36.79 18.55
N SER A 4 -10.39 35.88 18.07
CA SER A 4 -10.57 35.61 16.65
C SER A 4 -11.97 35.09 16.37
N TYR A 5 -12.51 35.45 15.22
CA TYR A 5 -13.79 34.96 14.72
C TYR A 5 -13.51 34.12 13.46
N TYR A 6 -14.05 32.93 13.43
CA TYR A 6 -14.02 32.09 12.23
C TYR A 6 -15.43 31.98 11.66
N ARG A 7 -15.59 32.28 10.38
CA ARG A 7 -16.89 32.25 9.69
C ARG A 7 -16.82 31.44 8.42
N ILE A 8 -17.79 30.56 8.26
CA ILE A 8 -18.00 29.82 7.00
C ILE A 8 -19.36 30.26 6.47
N ASN A 9 -19.41 30.70 5.21
CA ASN A 9 -20.65 31.19 4.56
C ASN A 9 -21.41 32.28 5.37
N GLY A 10 -20.66 33.13 6.09
CA GLY A 10 -21.22 34.21 6.91
C GLY A 10 -21.71 33.78 8.30
N LEU A 11 -21.71 32.52 8.64
CA LEU A 11 -22.10 31.95 9.94
C LEU A 11 -20.89 31.86 10.87
N ASN A 12 -21.09 32.18 12.15
CA ASN A 12 -20.05 31.96 13.15
C ASN A 12 -19.84 30.47 13.35
N THR A 13 -18.59 30.02 13.23
CA THR A 13 -18.25 28.61 13.23
C THR A 13 -17.20 28.32 14.30
N ILE A 14 -17.30 27.14 14.92
CA ILE A 14 -16.28 26.59 15.81
C ILE A 14 -15.73 25.35 15.09
N THR A 15 -14.43 25.35 14.82
CA THR A 15 -13.77 24.19 14.20
C THR A 15 -13.23 23.28 15.29
N LEU A 16 -13.62 22.02 15.25
CA LEU A 16 -13.08 20.95 16.07
C LEU A 16 -12.18 20.06 15.21
N SER A 17 -10.93 19.91 15.61
CA SER A 17 -10.01 18.97 14.95
C SER A 17 -9.93 17.69 15.77
N VAL A 18 -10.28 16.58 15.16
CA VAL A 18 -10.14 15.25 15.76
C VAL A 18 -8.98 14.53 15.07
N SER A 19 -7.98 14.12 15.86
CA SER A 19 -6.84 13.35 15.36
C SER A 19 -6.99 11.89 15.76
N VAL A 20 -6.79 11.00 14.81
CA VAL A 20 -6.80 9.57 15.05
C VAL A 20 -5.41 9.13 15.56
N ALA A 21 -5.36 8.27 16.57
CA ALA A 21 -4.09 7.71 17.06
C ALA A 21 -3.39 6.91 15.96
N GLY A 22 -2.06 6.96 15.92
CA GLY A 22 -1.27 6.39 14.82
C GLY A 22 -1.41 4.88 14.63
N ASP A 23 -1.90 4.16 15.63
CA ASP A 23 -2.15 2.71 15.63
C ASP A 23 -3.60 2.33 15.31
N ALA A 24 -4.52 3.32 15.21
CA ALA A 24 -5.92 3.09 14.94
C ALA A 24 -6.22 3.09 13.44
N ASN A 25 -7.20 2.29 13.02
CA ASN A 25 -7.68 2.29 11.64
C ASN A 25 -8.47 3.58 11.35
N LEU A 26 -7.91 4.42 10.49
CA LEU A 26 -8.46 5.73 10.14
C LEU A 26 -9.91 5.62 9.61
N ILE A 27 -10.17 4.66 8.72
CA ILE A 27 -11.48 4.51 8.06
C ILE A 27 -12.55 4.13 9.08
N SER A 28 -12.33 3.05 9.84
CA SER A 28 -13.32 2.58 10.82
C SER A 28 -13.52 3.56 11.98
N THR A 29 -12.46 4.25 12.40
CA THR A 29 -12.55 5.28 13.44
C THR A 29 -13.37 6.47 12.95
N THR A 30 -13.15 6.92 11.70
CA THR A 30 -13.92 8.03 11.13
C THR A 30 -15.39 7.67 10.94
N GLU A 31 -15.73 6.44 10.55
CA GLU A 31 -17.11 5.96 10.49
C GLU A 31 -17.80 6.06 11.87
N THR A 32 -17.13 5.58 12.92
CA THR A 32 -17.63 5.68 14.29
C THR A 32 -17.85 7.15 14.71
N ILE A 33 -16.90 8.04 14.35
CA ILE A 33 -17.04 9.48 14.62
C ILE A 33 -18.25 10.07 13.87
N LYS A 34 -18.46 9.71 12.61
CA LYS A 34 -19.62 10.17 11.84
C LYS A 34 -20.95 9.70 12.45
N GLU A 35 -21.01 8.47 12.94
CA GLU A 35 -22.18 7.95 13.64
C GLU A 35 -22.46 8.74 14.92
N GLU A 36 -21.42 8.99 15.74
CA GLU A 36 -21.57 9.78 16.97
C GLU A 36 -21.93 11.25 16.68
N MET A 37 -21.37 11.85 15.62
CA MET A 37 -21.77 13.19 15.19
C MET A 37 -23.25 13.25 14.81
N SER A 38 -23.75 12.22 14.11
CA SER A 38 -25.16 12.13 13.74
C SER A 38 -26.08 11.99 14.96
N ARG A 39 -25.64 11.30 16.00
CA ARG A 39 -26.35 11.22 17.30
C ARG A 39 -26.35 12.55 18.00
N LEU A 40 -25.18 13.18 18.12
CA LEU A 40 -25.03 14.48 18.77
C LEU A 40 -25.85 15.57 18.09
N GLN A 41 -25.99 15.54 16.76
CA GLN A 41 -26.82 16.52 16.03
C GLN A 41 -28.28 16.53 16.52
N ASN A 42 -28.81 15.40 16.98
CA ASN A 42 -30.16 15.32 17.52
C ASN A 42 -30.30 15.95 18.92
N ASP A 43 -29.19 16.01 19.67
CA ASP A 43 -29.14 16.57 21.02
C ASP A 43 -28.91 18.08 21.04
N PHE A 44 -28.42 18.65 19.91
CA PHE A 44 -28.18 20.08 19.78
C PHE A 44 -29.47 20.88 19.43
N PRO A 45 -29.56 22.13 19.86
CA PRO A 45 -30.60 23.03 19.40
C PRO A 45 -30.62 23.16 17.86
N LYS A 46 -31.80 23.38 17.27
CA LYS A 46 -31.98 23.48 15.81
C LYS A 46 -31.15 24.57 15.13
N ASP A 47 -30.66 25.52 15.89
CA ASP A 47 -29.83 26.64 15.42
C ASP A 47 -28.36 26.25 15.25
N ILE A 48 -27.93 25.05 15.69
CA ILE A 48 -26.58 24.54 15.59
C ILE A 48 -26.54 23.39 14.60
N THR A 49 -25.73 23.54 13.57
CA THR A 49 -25.50 22.47 12.58
C THR A 49 -24.08 21.96 12.66
N ILE A 50 -23.91 20.66 12.80
CA ILE A 50 -22.61 20.00 12.74
C ILE A 50 -22.34 19.63 11.28
N SER A 51 -21.21 20.07 10.74
CA SER A 51 -20.79 19.71 9.39
C SER A 51 -19.34 19.24 9.36
N ILE A 52 -19.04 18.29 8.51
CA ILE A 52 -17.69 17.79 8.30
C ILE A 52 -17.02 18.75 7.31
N GLY A 53 -15.96 19.44 7.76
CA GLY A 53 -15.20 20.34 6.90
C GLY A 53 -14.10 19.65 6.10
N TYR A 54 -13.49 18.62 6.67
CA TYR A 54 -12.45 17.81 6.02
C TYR A 54 -12.47 16.40 6.59
N ASP A 55 -12.43 15.42 5.72
CA ASP A 55 -12.39 14.01 6.05
C ASP A 55 -11.18 13.34 5.39
N ALA A 56 -10.17 13.02 6.20
CA ALA A 56 -8.98 12.34 5.72
C ALA A 56 -9.23 10.89 5.31
N SER A 57 -10.29 10.24 5.85
CA SER A 57 -10.61 8.85 5.52
C SER A 57 -11.14 8.70 4.10
N GLU A 58 -11.84 9.70 3.58
CA GLU A 58 -12.34 9.71 2.21
C GLU A 58 -11.17 9.68 1.21
N PHE A 59 -10.15 10.52 1.44
CA PHE A 59 -8.94 10.51 0.63
C PHE A 59 -8.22 9.14 0.66
N VAL A 60 -8.06 8.55 1.85
CA VAL A 60 -7.42 7.22 2.00
C VAL A 60 -8.25 6.14 1.31
N SER A 61 -9.56 6.18 1.43
CA SER A 61 -10.48 5.23 0.77
C SER A 61 -10.40 5.32 -0.76
N GLU A 62 -10.40 6.53 -1.31
CA GLU A 62 -10.22 6.74 -2.76
C GLU A 62 -8.87 6.23 -3.27
N GLU A 63 -7.79 6.49 -2.53
CA GLU A 63 -6.46 5.98 -2.92
C GLU A 63 -6.38 4.45 -2.84
N LEU A 64 -7.03 3.83 -1.85
CA LEU A 64 -7.16 2.36 -1.78
C LEU A 64 -7.88 1.80 -3.00
N GLU A 65 -9.02 2.38 -3.39
CA GLU A 65 -9.76 1.95 -4.57
C GLU A 65 -8.90 2.06 -5.84
N LYS A 66 -8.20 3.18 -6.01
CA LYS A 66 -7.27 3.37 -7.13
C LYS A 66 -6.17 2.33 -7.15
N ILE A 67 -5.62 1.96 -5.98
CA ILE A 67 -4.59 0.91 -5.85
C ILE A 67 -5.16 -0.45 -6.25
N TYR A 68 -6.36 -0.81 -5.79
CA TYR A 68 -6.99 -2.08 -6.18
C TYR A 68 -7.21 -2.17 -7.69
N ILE A 69 -7.73 -1.11 -8.31
CA ILE A 69 -7.96 -1.08 -9.76
C ILE A 69 -6.64 -1.16 -10.53
N ARG A 70 -5.63 -0.38 -10.13
CA ARG A 70 -4.31 -0.38 -10.79
C ARG A 70 -3.62 -1.73 -10.65
N THR A 71 -3.64 -2.32 -9.45
CA THR A 71 -3.07 -3.64 -9.19
C THR A 71 -3.77 -4.72 -10.00
N GLY A 72 -5.10 -4.70 -10.02
CA GLY A 72 -5.90 -5.62 -10.84
C GLY A 72 -5.58 -5.50 -12.33
N LEU A 73 -5.48 -4.27 -12.84
CA LEU A 73 -5.13 -4.01 -14.24
C LEU A 73 -3.70 -4.49 -14.57
N CYS A 74 -2.73 -4.19 -13.71
CA CYS A 74 -1.36 -4.67 -13.87
C CYS A 74 -1.29 -6.20 -13.90
N LEU A 75 -1.96 -6.87 -12.97
CA LEU A 75 -2.00 -8.33 -12.93
C LEU A 75 -2.65 -8.90 -14.20
N LEU A 76 -3.74 -8.29 -14.68
CA LEU A 76 -4.43 -8.74 -15.89
C LEU A 76 -3.53 -8.59 -17.13
N ILE A 77 -2.92 -7.42 -17.32
CA ILE A 77 -2.00 -7.17 -18.45
C ILE A 77 -0.85 -8.17 -18.41
N LEU A 78 -0.32 -8.42 -17.24
CA LEU A 78 0.79 -9.34 -17.03
C LEU A 78 0.42 -10.79 -17.35
N LEU A 79 -0.75 -11.25 -16.88
CA LEU A 79 -1.24 -12.59 -17.19
C LEU A 79 -1.45 -12.78 -18.70
N ILE A 80 -1.98 -11.75 -19.37
CA ILE A 80 -2.11 -11.76 -20.84
C ILE A 80 -0.73 -11.86 -21.47
N PHE A 81 0.25 -11.08 -21.02
CA PHE A 81 1.60 -11.09 -21.55
C PHE A 81 2.28 -12.45 -21.38
N VAL A 82 2.26 -13.01 -20.15
CA VAL A 82 2.83 -14.34 -19.86
C VAL A 82 2.15 -15.42 -20.72
N PHE A 83 0.84 -15.33 -20.90
CA PHE A 83 0.10 -16.27 -21.75
C PHE A 83 0.50 -16.15 -23.24
N LEU A 84 0.66 -14.93 -23.74
CA LEU A 84 1.05 -14.67 -25.13
C LEU A 84 2.48 -15.17 -25.43
N VAL A 85 3.41 -14.92 -24.49
CA VAL A 85 4.83 -15.31 -24.68
C VAL A 85 5.01 -16.82 -24.56
N ASN A 86 4.49 -17.41 -23.50
CA ASN A 86 4.73 -18.83 -23.21
C ASN A 86 3.72 -19.79 -23.88
N ARG A 87 2.58 -19.28 -24.36
CA ARG A 87 1.47 -20.06 -24.94
C ARG A 87 1.08 -21.29 -24.12
N SER A 88 1.38 -21.31 -22.82
CA SER A 88 1.20 -22.45 -21.92
C SER A 88 0.36 -22.05 -20.71
N TRP A 89 -0.81 -22.64 -20.59
CA TRP A 89 -1.68 -22.46 -19.43
C TRP A 89 -0.99 -22.85 -18.10
N ARG A 90 -0.09 -23.83 -18.14
CA ARG A 90 0.64 -24.29 -16.94
C ARG A 90 1.58 -23.22 -16.41
N SER A 91 2.35 -22.57 -17.29
CA SER A 91 3.27 -21.50 -16.91
C SER A 91 2.49 -20.29 -16.34
N THR A 92 1.39 -19.90 -16.99
CA THR A 92 0.53 -18.82 -16.53
C THR A 92 -0.07 -19.11 -15.15
N LEU A 93 -0.52 -20.35 -14.90
CA LEU A 93 -1.04 -20.76 -13.59
C LEU A 93 0.03 -20.70 -12.50
N ILE A 94 1.26 -21.13 -12.78
CA ILE A 94 2.37 -21.08 -11.82
C ILE A 94 2.68 -19.62 -11.43
N VAL A 95 2.77 -18.72 -12.41
CA VAL A 95 3.02 -17.30 -12.17
C VAL A 95 1.88 -16.68 -11.37
N THR A 96 0.63 -16.97 -11.73
CA THR A 96 -0.54 -16.48 -11.00
C THR A 96 -0.56 -16.97 -9.55
N ALA A 97 -0.28 -18.25 -9.34
CA ALA A 97 -0.21 -18.82 -8.00
C ALA A 97 0.91 -18.20 -7.18
N ALA A 98 2.10 -18.03 -7.76
CA ALA A 98 3.24 -17.39 -7.09
C ALA A 98 2.94 -15.94 -6.72
N LEU A 99 2.29 -15.16 -7.59
CA LEU A 99 1.87 -13.80 -7.30
C LEU A 99 0.82 -13.74 -6.19
N THR A 100 -0.17 -14.63 -6.23
CA THR A 100 -1.21 -14.71 -5.19
C THR A 100 -0.59 -15.02 -3.83
N VAL A 101 0.31 -16.00 -3.76
CA VAL A 101 1.03 -16.34 -2.54
C VAL A 101 1.88 -15.18 -2.05
N ASN A 102 2.55 -14.47 -2.96
CA ASN A 102 3.35 -13.29 -2.61
C ASN A 102 2.50 -12.20 -1.95
N ILE A 103 1.35 -11.86 -2.55
CA ILE A 103 0.43 -10.87 -2.00
C ILE A 103 -0.10 -11.30 -0.63
N LEU A 104 -0.49 -12.56 -0.46
CA LEU A 104 -0.98 -13.09 0.81
C LEU A 104 0.09 -13.00 1.91
N ILE A 105 1.33 -13.38 1.62
CA ILE A 105 2.44 -13.28 2.58
C ILE A 105 2.74 -11.81 2.90
N ALA A 106 2.72 -10.92 1.91
CA ALA A 106 2.94 -9.49 2.12
C ALA A 106 1.89 -8.87 3.05
N VAL A 107 0.60 -9.16 2.80
CA VAL A 107 -0.50 -8.69 3.68
C VAL A 107 -0.36 -9.24 5.09
N ALA A 108 -0.02 -10.53 5.24
CA ALA A 108 0.22 -11.14 6.54
C ALA A 108 1.42 -10.49 7.26
N ALA A 109 2.51 -10.17 6.53
CA ALA A 109 3.67 -9.49 7.09
C ALA A 109 3.33 -8.06 7.56
N TYR A 110 2.54 -7.31 6.80
CA TYR A 110 2.10 -5.97 7.21
C TYR A 110 1.24 -6.01 8.47
N ALA A 111 0.31 -6.97 8.56
CA ALA A 111 -0.52 -7.16 9.74
C ALA A 111 0.33 -7.54 10.97
N LEU A 112 1.32 -8.43 10.81
CA LEU A 112 2.20 -8.87 11.88
C LEU A 112 3.12 -7.76 12.39
N LEU A 113 3.68 -6.96 11.46
CA LEU A 113 4.58 -5.85 11.76
C LEU A 113 3.84 -4.58 12.17
N ARG A 114 2.51 -4.59 12.14
CA ARG A 114 1.64 -3.44 12.45
C ARG A 114 2.04 -2.18 11.68
N ILE A 115 2.33 -2.34 10.39
CA ILE A 115 2.71 -1.20 9.54
C ILE A 115 1.51 -0.28 9.38
N PRO A 116 1.63 1.01 9.73
CA PRO A 116 0.52 1.95 9.61
C PRO A 116 0.16 2.16 8.14
N VAL A 117 -1.14 2.17 7.84
CA VAL A 117 -1.63 2.39 6.47
C VAL A 117 -1.81 3.88 6.24
N HIS A 118 -0.89 4.47 5.50
CA HIS A 118 -0.93 5.87 5.07
C HIS A 118 -0.40 6.02 3.64
N ILE A 119 -0.46 7.23 3.08
CA ILE A 119 -0.14 7.50 1.65
C ILE A 119 1.23 6.94 1.25
N TYR A 120 2.25 7.08 2.09
CA TYR A 120 3.61 6.62 1.79
C TYR A 120 3.72 5.10 1.78
N THR A 121 3.07 4.41 2.73
CA THR A 121 3.02 2.93 2.72
C THR A 121 2.27 2.41 1.50
N MET A 122 1.18 3.05 1.10
CA MET A 122 0.43 2.70 -0.11
C MET A 122 1.25 2.92 -1.38
N ALA A 123 1.98 4.03 -1.45
CA ALA A 123 2.91 4.28 -2.55
C ALA A 123 4.00 3.20 -2.62
N GLY A 124 4.57 2.80 -1.47
CA GLY A 124 5.54 1.72 -1.35
C GLY A 124 4.99 0.36 -1.83
N ILE A 125 3.76 0.02 -1.46
CA ILE A 125 3.07 -1.18 -1.93
C ILE A 125 2.94 -1.14 -3.46
N THR A 126 2.46 -0.04 -4.02
CA THR A 126 2.25 0.09 -5.47
C THR A 126 3.54 -0.06 -6.26
N VAL A 127 4.62 0.59 -5.81
CA VAL A 127 5.95 0.48 -6.45
C VAL A 127 6.51 -0.93 -6.32
N SER A 128 6.44 -1.52 -5.13
CA SER A 128 6.99 -2.86 -4.89
C SER A 128 6.24 -3.94 -5.66
N LEU A 129 4.93 -3.81 -5.89
CA LEU A 129 4.17 -4.76 -6.70
C LEU A 129 4.73 -4.87 -8.12
N GLY A 130 5.12 -3.76 -8.76
CA GLY A 130 5.78 -3.81 -10.08
C GLY A 130 7.05 -4.66 -10.05
N ILE A 131 7.93 -4.42 -9.08
CA ILE A 131 9.19 -5.15 -8.95
C ILE A 131 8.98 -6.64 -8.62
N VAL A 132 8.00 -6.94 -7.76
CA VAL A 132 7.60 -8.32 -7.41
C VAL A 132 7.15 -9.09 -8.65
N ILE A 133 6.38 -8.45 -9.49
CA ILE A 133 5.88 -9.01 -10.74
C ILE A 133 7.05 -9.36 -11.68
N ASP A 134 7.95 -8.41 -11.89
CA ASP A 134 9.13 -8.59 -12.75
C ASP A 134 10.01 -9.74 -12.24
N THR A 135 10.26 -9.80 -10.93
CA THR A 135 11.01 -10.86 -10.27
C THR A 135 10.40 -12.24 -10.51
N THR A 136 9.07 -12.33 -10.36
CA THR A 136 8.34 -13.60 -10.53
C THR A 136 8.37 -14.08 -11.98
N ILE A 137 8.22 -13.16 -12.94
CA ILE A 137 8.26 -13.50 -14.36
C ILE A 137 9.66 -13.98 -14.77
N VAL A 138 10.69 -13.20 -14.42
CA VAL A 138 12.07 -13.53 -14.79
C VAL A 138 12.44 -14.91 -14.26
N MET A 139 12.07 -15.21 -13.01
CA MET A 139 12.35 -16.53 -12.43
C MET A 139 11.54 -17.65 -13.09
N ALA A 140 10.24 -17.43 -13.34
CA ALA A 140 9.37 -18.41 -13.97
C ALA A 140 9.79 -18.72 -15.41
N ASP A 141 10.16 -17.70 -16.18
CA ASP A 141 10.61 -17.85 -17.57
C ASP A 141 11.95 -18.59 -17.63
N HIS A 142 12.92 -18.15 -16.82
CA HIS A 142 14.23 -18.80 -16.76
C HIS A 142 14.12 -20.26 -16.33
N TYR A 143 13.34 -20.57 -15.30
CA TYR A 143 13.16 -21.94 -14.83
C TYR A 143 12.39 -22.79 -15.84
N GLY A 144 11.38 -22.22 -16.50
CA GLY A 144 10.62 -22.89 -17.56
C GLY A 144 11.50 -23.33 -18.73
N TYR A 145 12.51 -22.53 -19.09
CA TYR A 145 13.40 -22.79 -20.23
C TYR A 145 14.59 -23.67 -19.84
N TYR A 146 15.33 -23.30 -18.79
CA TYR A 146 16.61 -23.94 -18.44
C TYR A 146 16.50 -25.02 -17.36
N ARG A 147 15.40 -25.09 -16.64
CA ARG A 147 15.18 -26.01 -15.50
C ARG A 147 16.31 -25.95 -14.45
N ASN A 148 16.93 -24.80 -14.28
CA ASN A 148 17.97 -24.57 -13.28
C ASN A 148 17.74 -23.24 -12.56
N ARG A 149 18.43 -23.05 -11.42
CA ARG A 149 18.30 -21.85 -10.59
C ARG A 149 19.42 -20.82 -10.82
N ARG A 150 20.06 -20.83 -11.98
CA ARG A 150 21.21 -19.95 -12.24
C ARG A 150 20.85 -18.47 -12.30
N ALA A 151 19.59 -18.12 -12.61
CA ALA A 151 19.12 -16.73 -12.55
C ALA A 151 18.96 -16.20 -11.12
N PHE A 152 18.93 -17.07 -10.11
CA PHE A 152 18.67 -16.63 -8.72
C PHE A 152 19.77 -15.69 -8.17
N PRO A 153 21.07 -15.95 -8.34
CA PRO A 153 22.11 -14.98 -7.89
C PRO A 153 21.99 -13.62 -8.55
N ASP A 154 21.64 -13.56 -9.84
CA ASP A 154 21.48 -12.29 -10.56
C ASP A 154 20.27 -11.52 -10.02
N LEU A 155 19.20 -12.25 -9.71
CA LEU A 155 17.99 -11.68 -9.09
C LEU A 155 18.27 -11.15 -7.68
N VAL A 156 19.02 -11.90 -6.87
CA VAL A 156 19.47 -11.45 -5.54
C VAL A 156 20.32 -10.18 -5.66
N ALA A 157 21.24 -10.11 -6.61
CA ALA A 157 22.07 -8.96 -6.84
C ALA A 157 21.23 -7.73 -7.23
N ALA A 158 20.24 -7.90 -8.12
CA ALA A 158 19.34 -6.83 -8.53
C ALA A 158 18.49 -6.29 -7.34
N ILE A 159 17.95 -7.20 -6.53
CA ILE A 159 17.17 -6.81 -5.34
C ILE A 159 18.07 -6.12 -4.31
N LEU A 160 19.26 -6.63 -4.07
CA LEU A 160 20.21 -6.06 -3.12
C LEU A 160 20.62 -4.64 -3.53
N THR A 161 20.86 -4.39 -4.83
CA THR A 161 21.15 -3.04 -5.32
C THR A 161 19.96 -2.09 -5.16
N THR A 162 18.75 -2.56 -5.39
CA THR A 162 17.53 -1.76 -5.18
C THR A 162 17.34 -1.42 -3.70
N VAL A 163 17.49 -2.39 -2.81
CA VAL A 163 17.39 -2.17 -1.36
C VAL A 163 18.51 -1.23 -0.88
N ALA A 164 19.75 -1.40 -1.37
CA ALA A 164 20.87 -0.52 -1.03
C ALA A 164 20.60 0.93 -1.49
N ALA A 165 20.04 1.13 -2.69
CA ALA A 165 19.65 2.44 -3.17
C ALA A 165 18.55 3.08 -2.30
N LEU A 166 17.56 2.30 -1.85
CA LEU A 166 16.52 2.78 -0.94
C LEU A 166 17.07 3.14 0.45
N LEU A 167 18.07 2.40 0.94
CA LEU A 167 18.70 2.70 2.22
C LEU A 167 19.43 4.05 2.23
N LEU A 168 19.84 4.58 1.06
CA LEU A 168 20.40 5.93 0.96
C LEU A 168 19.42 7.01 1.44
N ILE A 169 18.11 6.77 1.33
CA ILE A 169 17.09 7.69 1.83
C ILE A 169 17.17 7.83 3.36
N LEU A 170 17.63 6.80 4.08
CA LEU A 170 17.82 6.86 5.53
C LEU A 170 18.93 7.83 5.96
N LEU A 171 19.78 8.27 5.04
CA LEU A 171 20.81 9.29 5.27
C LEU A 171 20.26 10.72 5.18
N LEU A 172 18.97 10.90 4.79
CA LEU A 172 18.35 12.20 4.78
C LEU A 172 18.14 12.76 6.20
N PRO A 173 18.04 14.10 6.35
CA PRO A 173 17.67 14.75 7.61
C PRO A 173 16.36 14.20 8.19
N GLU A 174 16.24 14.20 9.51
CA GLU A 174 15.06 13.63 10.21
C GLU A 174 13.73 14.28 9.79
N SER A 175 13.74 15.56 9.43
CA SER A 175 12.56 16.28 8.95
C SER A 175 11.93 15.69 7.69
N GLU A 176 12.76 15.11 6.82
CA GLU A 176 12.33 14.53 5.54
C GLU A 176 12.16 13.01 5.63
N ARG A 177 12.89 12.37 6.53
CA ARG A 177 13.00 10.92 6.65
C ARG A 177 11.75 10.25 7.23
N GLY A 178 11.02 10.92 8.14
CA GLY A 178 9.98 10.29 8.97
C GLY A 178 8.99 9.45 8.17
N ASN A 179 8.35 10.06 7.19
CA ASN A 179 7.33 9.38 6.36
C ASN A 179 7.92 8.45 5.30
N LEU A 180 9.16 8.73 4.84
CA LEU A 180 9.85 7.91 3.84
C LEU A 180 10.40 6.61 4.43
N THR A 181 10.59 6.54 5.73
CA THR A 181 11.04 5.32 6.41
C THR A 181 10.05 4.17 6.23
N ASP A 182 8.77 4.43 6.39
CA ASP A 182 7.73 3.40 6.21
C ASP A 182 7.63 2.95 4.75
N PHE A 183 7.79 3.87 3.80
CA PHE A 183 7.89 3.57 2.37
C PHE A 183 9.03 2.60 2.08
N ILE A 184 10.23 2.85 2.63
CA ILE A 184 11.41 1.99 2.43
C ILE A 184 11.17 0.61 3.01
N TRP A 185 10.66 0.52 4.25
CA TRP A 185 10.41 -0.75 4.91
C TRP A 185 9.40 -1.61 4.15
N VAL A 186 8.32 -1.01 3.65
CA VAL A 186 7.32 -1.71 2.86
C VAL A 186 7.94 -2.30 1.58
N ILE A 187 8.73 -1.53 0.85
CA ILE A 187 9.38 -2.04 -0.37
C ILE A 187 10.39 -3.13 -0.02
N ALA A 188 11.25 -2.91 0.99
CA ALA A 188 12.25 -3.90 1.39
C ALA A 188 11.62 -5.23 1.81
N ILE A 189 10.54 -5.21 2.59
CA ILE A 189 9.79 -6.39 3.00
C ILE A 189 9.22 -7.12 1.78
N ASN A 190 8.56 -6.40 0.87
CA ASN A 190 7.99 -6.98 -0.35
C ASN A 190 9.06 -7.62 -1.23
N LEU A 191 10.21 -6.99 -1.39
CA LEU A 191 11.31 -7.54 -2.17
C LEU A 191 11.89 -8.81 -1.53
N CYS A 192 12.05 -8.85 -0.21
CA CYS A 192 12.48 -10.04 0.51
C CYS A 192 11.47 -11.19 0.35
N ILE A 193 10.18 -10.90 0.49
CA ILE A 193 9.10 -11.88 0.30
C ILE A 193 9.11 -12.40 -1.13
N SER A 194 9.21 -11.51 -2.12
CA SER A 194 9.26 -11.86 -3.54
C SER A 194 10.42 -12.79 -3.86
N LEU A 195 11.60 -12.51 -3.30
CA LEU A 195 12.77 -13.36 -3.47
C LEU A 195 12.55 -14.75 -2.86
N ALA A 196 11.97 -14.82 -1.66
CA ALA A 196 11.64 -16.08 -1.01
C ALA A 196 10.62 -16.88 -1.82
N VAL A 197 9.54 -16.25 -2.29
CA VAL A 197 8.52 -16.89 -3.12
C VAL A 197 9.11 -17.35 -4.45
N ALA A 198 9.94 -16.54 -5.11
CA ALA A 198 10.62 -16.92 -6.35
C ALA A 198 11.53 -18.13 -6.16
N PHE A 199 12.19 -18.24 -5.00
CA PHE A 199 13.07 -19.35 -4.70
C PHE A 199 12.35 -20.65 -4.33
N PHE A 200 11.26 -20.56 -3.54
CA PHE A 200 10.59 -21.73 -2.99
C PHE A 200 9.40 -22.22 -3.82
N PHE A 201 8.71 -21.33 -4.52
CA PHE A 201 7.44 -21.62 -5.19
C PHE A 201 7.59 -21.92 -6.69
N ILE A 202 8.60 -21.33 -7.35
CA ILE A 202 8.72 -21.47 -8.82
C ILE A 202 9.45 -22.75 -9.25
N PRO A 203 10.40 -23.31 -8.50
CA PRO A 203 11.09 -24.56 -8.89
C PRO A 203 10.26 -25.82 -8.74
#